data_f1611b0150f6289a596704a5b94686eb
#
_entry.id   f1611b0150f6289a596704a5b94686eb
#
_cell.length_a   1.000
_cell.length_b   1.000
_cell.length_c   1.000
_cell.angle_alpha   90.00
_cell.angle_beta   90.00
_cell.angle_gamma   90.00
#
_symmetry.space_group_name_H-M   'P 1'
#
loop_
_entity.id
_entity.type
_entity.pdbx_description
1 polymer ?
#
loop_
_entity_poly.entity_id
_entity_poly.type
_entity_poly.pdbx_seq_one_letter_code
_entity_poly.pdbx_strand_id
1 'polypeptide(L)'
;MCHNPYAGKTTLLSGLLATVDPAERIICVEDAAELAPPHPHVVRLVARTANVEGVGQVTVRELVRQALRMRPDRIVVGEVRGAEVVDLLTALNTGHDGGAGTVHANSPGEVPARLEALAALGGMDRAALHSQLAAAVQVILHVHRRADGTRGLQEIGLVRRDDTGHVRISAAWRADGAAAPAAEELNRLLSERLGR
;
A
#
# COMPACT_ATOMS: atom_id res chain seq x y z
N MET A 1 0.70 22.14 -0.94
CA MET A 1 0.77 21.57 -2.30
C MET A 1 1.98 20.67 -2.42
N CYS A 2 1.86 19.39 -2.15
CA CYS A 2 2.94 18.42 -2.36
C CYS A 2 2.47 17.35 -3.33
N HIS A 3 2.22 17.76 -4.56
CA HIS A 3 2.06 16.88 -5.70
C HIS A 3 3.48 16.54 -6.20
N ASN A 4 4.11 15.51 -5.63
CA ASN A 4 5.38 15.07 -6.18
C ASN A 4 5.35 13.56 -6.46
N PRO A 5 5.15 13.15 -7.72
CA PRO A 5 5.19 11.76 -8.11
C PRO A 5 6.54 11.07 -7.79
N TYR A 6 7.59 11.86 -7.54
CA TYR A 6 8.94 11.37 -7.26
C TYR A 6 9.31 11.40 -5.77
N ALA A 7 8.38 11.17 -4.86
CA ALA A 7 8.66 11.18 -3.41
C ALA A 7 9.54 10.02 -2.92
N GLY A 8 9.81 9.00 -3.75
CA GLY A 8 10.64 7.85 -3.39
C GLY A 8 9.84 6.66 -2.82
N LYS A 9 8.51 6.64 -2.97
CA LYS A 9 7.65 5.53 -2.54
C LYS A 9 8.09 4.20 -3.14
N THR A 10 8.24 4.17 -4.47
CA THR A 10 8.67 2.98 -5.22
C THR A 10 10.06 2.50 -4.78
N THR A 11 10.99 3.43 -4.52
CA THR A 11 12.33 3.11 -4.03
C THR A 11 12.29 2.48 -2.64
N LEU A 12 11.51 3.08 -1.70
CA LEU A 12 11.36 2.53 -0.36
C LEU A 12 10.69 1.16 -0.41
N LEU A 13 9.62 1.02 -1.18
CA LEU A 13 8.91 -0.24 -1.35
C LEU A 13 9.81 -1.33 -1.94
N SER A 14 10.60 -1.02 -2.99
CA SER A 14 11.57 -1.96 -3.55
C SER A 14 12.63 -2.39 -2.52
N GLY A 15 13.11 -1.45 -1.69
CA GLY A 15 14.05 -1.76 -0.61
C GLY A 15 13.45 -2.67 0.46
N LEU A 16 12.20 -2.45 0.85
CA LEU A 16 11.49 -3.32 1.80
C LEU A 16 11.25 -4.71 1.22
N LEU A 17 10.87 -4.80 -0.05
CA LEU A 17 10.66 -6.08 -0.72
C LEU A 17 11.97 -6.88 -0.88
N ALA A 18 13.12 -6.22 -0.93
CA ALA A 18 14.43 -6.87 -0.94
C ALA A 18 14.76 -7.62 0.36
N THR A 19 14.10 -7.28 1.47
CA THR A 19 14.30 -7.93 2.78
C THR A 19 13.34 -9.10 3.04
N VAL A 20 12.44 -9.38 2.11
CA VAL A 20 11.50 -10.50 2.19
C VAL A 20 12.27 -11.83 2.04
N ASP A 21 11.79 -12.88 2.69
CA ASP A 21 12.38 -14.22 2.59
C ASP A 21 12.50 -14.65 1.12
N PRO A 22 13.70 -15.04 0.64
CA PRO A 22 13.92 -15.49 -0.73
C PRO A 22 13.01 -16.63 -1.21
N ALA A 23 12.43 -17.41 -0.31
CA ALA A 23 11.48 -18.47 -0.62
C ALA A 23 10.08 -17.94 -0.93
N GLU A 24 9.72 -16.75 -0.44
CA GLU A 24 8.40 -16.15 -0.66
C GLU A 24 8.23 -15.67 -2.10
N ARG A 25 7.05 -15.89 -2.64
CA ARG A 25 6.67 -15.44 -3.98
C ARG A 25 6.00 -14.08 -3.94
N ILE A 26 6.63 -13.07 -4.53
CA ILE A 26 6.12 -11.71 -4.64
C ILE A 26 5.49 -11.51 -6.02
N ILE A 27 4.24 -11.04 -6.08
CA ILE A 27 3.62 -10.61 -7.33
C ILE A 27 3.41 -9.10 -7.28
N CYS A 28 4.10 -8.37 -8.15
CA CYS A 28 3.95 -6.94 -8.33
C CYS A 28 2.97 -6.67 -9.47
N VAL A 29 1.96 -5.86 -9.21
CA VAL A 29 0.96 -5.41 -10.19
C VAL A 29 1.07 -3.90 -10.35
N GLU A 30 1.27 -3.41 -11.58
CA GLU A 30 1.55 -2.02 -11.87
C GLU A 30 0.84 -1.55 -13.15
N ASP A 31 0.57 -0.25 -13.25
CA ASP A 31 0.15 0.39 -14.49
C ASP A 31 1.36 0.70 -15.42
N ALA A 32 2.51 0.99 -14.84
CA ALA A 32 3.80 1.13 -15.53
C ALA A 32 4.89 0.41 -14.73
N ALA A 33 5.81 -0.25 -15.39
CA ALA A 33 6.85 -1.08 -14.75
C ALA A 33 7.92 -0.21 -14.06
N GLU A 34 7.73 0.08 -12.79
CA GLU A 34 8.65 0.86 -11.96
C GLU A 34 9.33 0.03 -10.85
N LEU A 35 8.62 -0.96 -10.30
CA LEU A 35 9.12 -1.83 -9.24
C LEU A 35 10.09 -2.87 -9.81
N ALA A 36 11.30 -2.88 -9.29
CA ALA A 36 12.32 -3.89 -9.60
C ALA A 36 13.06 -4.28 -8.31
N PRO A 37 12.38 -4.90 -7.33
CA PRO A 37 13.04 -5.30 -6.09
C PRO A 37 14.10 -6.38 -6.40
N PRO A 38 15.29 -6.30 -5.78
CA PRO A 38 16.32 -7.31 -5.93
C PRO A 38 15.98 -8.54 -5.08
N HIS A 39 15.01 -9.31 -5.53
CA HIS A 39 14.49 -10.50 -4.86
C HIS A 39 14.38 -11.64 -5.89
N PRO A 40 14.78 -12.88 -5.57
CA PRO A 40 14.88 -13.97 -6.54
C PRO A 40 13.53 -14.45 -7.08
N HIS A 41 12.44 -14.26 -6.34
CA HIS A 41 11.14 -14.80 -6.70
C HIS A 41 10.08 -13.71 -6.89
N VAL A 42 10.27 -12.86 -7.90
CA VAL A 42 9.34 -11.78 -8.26
C VAL A 42 8.68 -12.05 -9.61
N VAL A 43 7.37 -11.93 -9.65
CA VAL A 43 6.59 -11.89 -10.89
C VAL A 43 6.02 -10.48 -11.06
N ARG A 44 6.21 -9.87 -12.22
CA ARG A 44 5.70 -8.54 -12.53
C ARG A 44 4.60 -8.63 -13.55
N LEU A 45 3.45 -8.07 -13.22
CA LEU A 45 2.28 -7.95 -14.09
C LEU A 45 2.07 -6.45 -14.37
N VAL A 46 2.10 -6.08 -15.63
CA VAL A 46 1.95 -4.69 -16.06
C VAL A 46 0.66 -4.54 -16.84
N ALA A 47 -0.14 -3.55 -16.48
CA ALA A 47 -1.37 -3.21 -17.17
C ALA A 47 -1.09 -2.81 -18.63
N ARG A 48 -2.09 -2.99 -19.46
CA ARG A 48 -2.02 -2.62 -20.87
C ARG A 48 -3.20 -1.73 -21.21
N THR A 49 -2.93 -0.58 -21.81
CA THR A 49 -3.96 0.26 -22.41
C THR A 49 -4.56 -0.40 -23.63
N ALA A 50 -5.82 -0.04 -23.94
CA ALA A 50 -6.44 -0.45 -25.19
C ALA A 50 -5.60 0.03 -26.39
N ASN A 51 -5.63 -0.75 -27.46
CA ASN A 51 -5.04 -0.33 -28.74
C ASN A 51 -5.88 0.78 -29.40
N VAL A 52 -5.47 1.21 -30.58
CA VAL A 52 -6.17 2.25 -31.37
C VAL A 52 -7.63 1.87 -31.69
N GLU A 53 -7.91 0.60 -31.77
CA GLU A 53 -9.26 0.04 -32.04
C GLU A 53 -10.10 -0.13 -30.77
N GLY A 54 -9.57 0.27 -29.59
CA GLY A 54 -10.26 0.16 -28.30
C GLY A 54 -10.30 -1.23 -27.69
N VAL A 55 -9.51 -2.19 -28.22
CA VAL A 55 -9.47 -3.57 -27.73
C VAL A 55 -8.14 -3.92 -27.04
N GLY A 56 -8.14 -5.01 -26.29
CA GLY A 56 -6.93 -5.56 -25.69
C GLY A 56 -6.48 -4.85 -24.40
N GLN A 57 -7.32 -4.03 -23.77
CA GLN A 57 -7.04 -3.48 -22.45
C GLN A 57 -6.93 -4.60 -21.42
N VAL A 58 -5.94 -4.43 -20.49
CA VAL A 58 -5.84 -5.24 -19.28
C VAL A 58 -5.62 -4.27 -18.12
N THR A 59 -6.57 -4.19 -17.23
CA THR A 59 -6.57 -3.24 -16.12
C THR A 59 -5.76 -3.76 -14.93
N VAL A 60 -5.27 -2.85 -14.07
CA VAL A 60 -4.65 -3.22 -12.78
C VAL A 60 -5.59 -4.10 -11.96
N ARG A 61 -6.89 -3.78 -11.96
CA ARG A 61 -7.92 -4.55 -11.24
C ARG A 61 -7.99 -6.00 -11.71
N GLU A 62 -7.98 -6.23 -13.01
CA GLU A 62 -7.96 -7.59 -13.58
C GLU A 62 -6.68 -8.34 -13.20
N LEU A 63 -5.54 -7.65 -13.25
CA LEU A 63 -4.25 -8.23 -12.89
C LEU A 63 -4.19 -8.62 -11.40
N VAL A 64 -4.73 -7.81 -10.49
CA VAL A 64 -4.83 -8.17 -9.06
C VAL A 64 -5.62 -9.47 -8.89
N ARG A 65 -6.77 -9.60 -9.58
CA ARG A 65 -7.57 -10.83 -9.54
C ARG A 65 -6.85 -12.06 -10.09
N GLN A 66 -6.05 -11.87 -11.14
CA GLN A 66 -5.24 -12.96 -11.70
C GLN A 66 -4.05 -13.31 -10.77
N ALA A 67 -3.42 -12.30 -10.17
CA ALA A 67 -2.34 -12.49 -9.22
C ALA A 67 -2.73 -13.43 -8.08
N LEU A 68 -3.96 -13.31 -7.54
CA LEU A 68 -4.48 -14.20 -6.49
C LEU A 68 -4.49 -15.68 -6.87
N ARG A 69 -4.62 -15.99 -8.18
CA ARG A 69 -4.60 -17.38 -8.69
C ARG A 69 -3.19 -17.92 -8.92
N MET A 70 -2.17 -17.06 -8.79
CA MET A 70 -0.77 -17.42 -9.03
C MET A 70 -0.04 -17.87 -7.76
N ARG A 71 -0.77 -18.10 -6.66
CA ARG A 71 -0.23 -18.46 -5.33
C ARG A 71 0.84 -17.49 -4.85
N PRO A 72 0.54 -16.20 -4.69
CA PRO A 72 1.47 -15.26 -4.11
C PRO A 72 1.55 -15.46 -2.60
N ASP A 73 2.75 -15.32 -2.04
CA ASP A 73 2.89 -15.08 -0.60
C ASP A 73 2.65 -13.60 -0.32
N ARG A 74 3.04 -12.72 -1.27
CA ARG A 74 2.80 -11.27 -1.19
C ARG A 74 2.27 -10.71 -2.49
N ILE A 75 1.20 -9.91 -2.39
CA ILE A 75 0.69 -9.08 -3.50
C ILE A 75 1.08 -7.64 -3.26
N VAL A 76 1.69 -7.03 -4.26
CA VAL A 76 2.12 -5.63 -4.23
C VAL A 76 1.46 -4.89 -5.38
N VAL A 77 0.71 -3.82 -5.06
CA VAL A 77 0.19 -2.91 -6.08
C VAL A 77 1.07 -1.68 -6.10
N GLY A 78 1.79 -1.48 -7.19
CA GLY A 78 2.78 -0.42 -7.34
C GLY A 78 2.20 0.95 -7.04
N GLU A 79 1.01 1.23 -7.57
CA GLU A 79 0.22 2.39 -7.21
C GLU A 79 -1.28 2.10 -7.29
N VAL A 80 -2.01 2.48 -6.24
CA VAL A 80 -3.47 2.41 -6.16
C VAL A 80 -4.07 3.73 -6.60
N ARG A 81 -4.71 3.74 -7.78
CA ARG A 81 -5.29 4.93 -8.41
C ARG A 81 -6.79 4.83 -8.67
N GLY A 82 -7.38 3.64 -8.55
CA GLY A 82 -8.76 3.37 -8.90
C GLY A 82 -9.42 2.24 -8.11
N ALA A 83 -10.36 1.59 -8.75
CA ALA A 83 -11.21 0.55 -8.18
C ALA A 83 -10.45 -0.70 -7.70
N GLU A 84 -9.21 -0.91 -8.13
CA GLU A 84 -8.34 -2.02 -7.70
C GLU A 84 -8.10 -2.03 -6.19
N VAL A 85 -8.31 -0.92 -5.50
CA VAL A 85 -8.23 -0.86 -4.02
C VAL A 85 -9.15 -1.89 -3.36
N VAL A 86 -10.33 -2.13 -3.93
CA VAL A 86 -11.30 -3.10 -3.41
C VAL A 86 -10.73 -4.52 -3.45
N ASP A 87 -10.16 -4.88 -4.59
CA ASP A 87 -9.58 -6.21 -4.79
C ASP A 87 -8.29 -6.39 -3.97
N LEU A 88 -7.48 -5.33 -3.82
CA LEU A 88 -6.29 -5.35 -2.96
C LEU A 88 -6.67 -5.56 -1.48
N LEU A 89 -7.60 -4.78 -0.93
CA LEU A 89 -8.04 -4.93 0.46
C LEU A 89 -8.63 -6.33 0.72
N THR A 90 -9.40 -6.85 -0.25
CA THR A 90 -9.92 -8.21 -0.18
C THR A 90 -8.78 -9.23 -0.13
N ALA A 91 -7.77 -9.08 -0.97
CA ALA A 91 -6.60 -9.95 -0.99
C ALA A 91 -5.86 -9.95 0.35
N LEU A 92 -5.57 -8.76 0.90
CA LEU A 92 -4.88 -8.59 2.18
C LEU A 92 -5.66 -9.19 3.35
N ASN A 93 -7.00 -9.25 3.27
CA ASN A 93 -7.87 -9.84 4.30
C ASN A 93 -8.09 -11.36 4.13
N THR A 94 -7.57 -11.96 3.06
CA THR A 94 -7.82 -13.38 2.74
C THR A 94 -6.55 -14.23 2.66
N GLY A 95 -5.58 -13.95 3.53
CA GLY A 95 -4.40 -14.80 3.71
C GLY A 95 -3.17 -14.37 2.92
N HIS A 96 -3.13 -13.14 2.41
CA HIS A 96 -1.95 -12.56 1.76
C HIS A 96 -1.30 -11.50 2.66
N ASP A 97 -1.03 -11.89 3.90
CA ASP A 97 -0.37 -11.04 4.90
C ASP A 97 0.99 -10.55 4.38
N GLY A 98 1.29 -9.27 4.64
CA GLY A 98 2.56 -8.68 4.19
C GLY A 98 2.54 -8.17 2.75
N GLY A 99 1.38 -8.17 2.08
CA GLY A 99 1.18 -7.42 0.85
C GLY A 99 1.26 -5.90 1.09
N ALA A 100 1.44 -5.14 0.03
CA ALA A 100 1.63 -3.70 0.10
C ALA A 100 1.02 -2.98 -1.12
N GLY A 101 0.82 -1.68 -0.96
CA GLY A 101 0.46 -0.80 -2.08
C GLY A 101 0.95 0.61 -1.82
N THR A 102 1.11 1.41 -2.86
CA THR A 102 1.33 2.85 -2.70
C THR A 102 0.07 3.63 -3.07
N VAL A 103 -0.11 4.77 -2.43
CA VAL A 103 -1.20 5.69 -2.72
C VAL A 103 -0.70 7.13 -2.62
N HIS A 104 -1.27 8.04 -3.38
CA HIS A 104 -1.00 9.46 -3.23
C HIS A 104 -1.94 10.08 -2.20
N ALA A 105 -1.35 10.64 -1.14
CA ALA A 105 -2.01 11.46 -0.13
C ALA A 105 -1.02 12.51 0.38
N ASN A 106 -1.50 13.68 0.82
CA ASN A 106 -0.64 14.77 1.30
C ASN A 106 -0.12 14.49 2.71
N SER A 107 -0.85 13.68 3.48
CA SER A 107 -0.49 13.25 4.84
C SER A 107 -1.05 11.85 5.12
N PRO A 108 -0.51 11.13 6.13
CA PRO A 108 -1.09 9.84 6.53
C PRO A 108 -2.56 9.93 6.92
N GLY A 109 -2.96 11.03 7.57
CA GLY A 109 -4.34 11.25 8.01
C GLY A 109 -5.35 11.39 6.86
N GLU A 110 -4.90 11.73 5.66
CA GLU A 110 -5.76 11.83 4.46
C GLU A 110 -5.93 10.50 3.71
N VAL A 111 -5.12 9.49 4.03
CA VAL A 111 -5.17 8.19 3.34
C VAL A 111 -6.56 7.55 3.39
N PRO A 112 -7.27 7.51 4.53
CA PRO A 112 -8.61 6.93 4.56
C PRO A 112 -9.59 7.62 3.60
N ALA A 113 -9.64 8.95 3.59
CA ALA A 113 -10.51 9.70 2.68
C ALA A 113 -10.14 9.47 1.20
N ARG A 114 -8.84 9.37 0.89
CA ARG A 114 -8.39 9.04 -0.47
C ARG A 114 -8.85 7.64 -0.88
N LEU A 115 -8.71 6.65 0.01
CA LEU A 115 -9.16 5.29 -0.27
C LEU A 115 -10.69 5.18 -0.35
N GLU A 116 -11.46 6.00 0.41
CA GLU A 116 -12.91 6.10 0.28
C GLU A 116 -13.32 6.48 -1.16
N ALA A 117 -12.69 7.53 -1.70
CA ALA A 117 -12.98 7.98 -3.05
C ALA A 117 -12.65 6.91 -4.11
N LEU A 118 -11.53 6.18 -3.94
CA LEU A 118 -11.13 5.12 -4.87
C LEU A 118 -12.03 3.89 -4.74
N ALA A 119 -12.41 3.50 -3.52
CA ALA A 119 -13.29 2.36 -3.26
C ALA A 119 -14.70 2.56 -3.81
N ALA A 120 -15.20 3.80 -3.77
CA ALA A 120 -16.47 4.16 -4.38
C ALA A 120 -16.51 3.88 -5.89
N LEU A 121 -15.38 4.06 -6.61
CA LEU A 121 -15.26 3.67 -8.02
C LEU A 121 -15.41 2.16 -8.23
N GLY A 122 -15.09 1.37 -7.21
CA GLY A 122 -15.24 -0.09 -7.20
C GLY A 122 -16.58 -0.58 -6.67
N GLY A 123 -17.49 0.34 -6.28
CA GLY A 123 -18.79 0.02 -5.72
C GLY A 123 -18.79 -0.33 -4.23
N MET A 124 -17.67 -0.11 -3.51
CA MET A 124 -17.60 -0.34 -2.07
C MET A 124 -18.06 0.91 -1.32
N ASP A 125 -18.98 0.74 -0.39
CA ASP A 125 -19.43 1.83 0.46
C ASP A 125 -18.40 2.20 1.54
N ARG A 126 -18.63 3.34 2.18
CA ARG A 126 -17.73 3.89 3.19
C ARG A 126 -17.55 2.96 4.39
N ALA A 127 -18.62 2.39 4.92
CA ALA A 127 -18.56 1.54 6.10
C ALA A 127 -17.79 0.24 5.80
N ALA A 128 -18.04 -0.36 4.65
CA ALA A 128 -17.31 -1.53 4.17
C ALA A 128 -15.82 -1.21 3.99
N LEU A 129 -15.47 -0.07 3.37
CA LEU A 129 -14.08 0.33 3.22
C LEU A 129 -13.38 0.43 4.58
N HIS A 130 -13.94 1.16 5.54
CA HIS A 130 -13.31 1.32 6.86
C HIS A 130 -13.14 -0.01 7.57
N SER A 131 -14.11 -0.91 7.45
CA SER A 131 -14.03 -2.26 8.01
C SER A 131 -12.90 -3.07 7.36
N GLN A 132 -12.83 -3.08 6.04
CA GLN A 132 -11.80 -3.80 5.29
C GLN A 132 -10.40 -3.19 5.51
N LEU A 133 -10.27 -1.87 5.50
CA LEU A 133 -9.01 -1.18 5.68
C LEU A 133 -8.41 -1.42 7.08
N ALA A 134 -9.24 -1.37 8.13
CA ALA A 134 -8.80 -1.61 9.50
C ALA A 134 -8.27 -3.04 9.73
N ALA A 135 -8.83 -4.01 9.01
CA ALA A 135 -8.39 -5.40 9.07
C ALA A 135 -7.15 -5.67 8.20
N ALA A 136 -7.11 -5.08 6.99
CA ALA A 136 -6.10 -5.36 5.98
C ALA A 136 -4.76 -4.66 6.24
N VAL A 137 -4.78 -3.42 6.73
CA VAL A 137 -3.60 -2.55 6.79
C VAL A 137 -3.31 -2.15 8.23
N GLN A 138 -2.09 -2.43 8.70
CA GLN A 138 -1.65 -2.09 10.05
C GLN A 138 -0.82 -0.80 10.07
N VAL A 139 -0.01 -0.56 9.03
CA VAL A 139 1.01 0.49 9.01
C VAL A 139 0.94 1.29 7.72
N ILE A 140 1.09 2.60 7.84
CA ILE A 140 1.27 3.53 6.73
C ILE A 140 2.64 4.20 6.87
N LEU A 141 3.45 4.11 5.81
CA LEU A 141 4.74 4.79 5.70
C LEU A 141 4.58 6.03 4.83
N HIS A 142 4.75 7.22 5.41
CA HIS A 142 4.68 8.47 4.67
C HIS A 142 6.06 8.95 4.26
N VAL A 143 6.29 8.99 2.95
CA VAL A 143 7.54 9.44 2.34
C VAL A 143 7.35 10.84 1.79
N HIS A 144 8.28 11.72 2.10
CA HIS A 144 8.24 13.11 1.67
C HIS A 144 9.55 13.53 1.00
N ARG A 145 9.44 14.47 0.04
CA ARG A 145 10.59 15.17 -0.52
C ARG A 145 10.72 16.51 0.19
N ARG A 146 11.83 16.71 0.89
CA ARG A 146 12.14 17.93 1.61
C ARG A 146 12.46 19.09 0.65
N ALA A 147 12.48 20.31 1.17
CA ALA A 147 12.78 21.51 0.39
C ALA A 147 14.19 21.49 -0.24
N ASP A 148 15.14 20.84 0.42
CA ASP A 148 16.50 20.61 -0.08
C ASP A 148 16.59 19.54 -1.18
N GLY A 149 15.47 18.95 -1.57
CA GLY A 149 15.38 17.90 -2.58
C GLY A 149 15.63 16.48 -2.05
N THR A 150 16.05 16.32 -0.81
CA THR A 150 16.23 15.00 -0.18
C THR A 150 14.87 14.31 0.01
N ARG A 151 14.88 12.98 -0.08
CA ARG A 151 13.71 12.13 0.12
C ARG A 151 13.91 11.28 1.36
N GLY A 152 12.85 11.07 2.11
CA GLY A 152 12.94 10.24 3.30
C GLY A 152 11.60 9.91 3.90
N LEU A 153 11.60 8.95 4.78
CA LEU A 153 10.48 8.64 5.64
C LEU A 153 10.23 9.83 6.56
N GLN A 154 9.01 10.34 6.57
CA GLN A 154 8.59 11.47 7.40
C GLN A 154 7.77 11.03 8.61
N GLU A 155 6.88 10.06 8.40
CA GLU A 155 6.02 9.56 9.46
C GLU A 155 5.71 8.07 9.25
N ILE A 156 5.61 7.34 10.35
CA ILE A 156 5.00 6.02 10.42
C ILE A 156 3.70 6.18 11.18
N GLY A 157 2.57 5.83 10.53
CA GLY A 157 1.25 5.87 11.12
C GLY A 157 0.69 4.46 11.33
N LEU A 158 0.02 4.23 12.43
CA LEU A 158 -0.76 3.01 12.68
C LEU A 158 -2.21 3.24 12.30
N VAL A 159 -2.77 2.27 11.60
CA VAL A 159 -4.19 2.25 11.24
C VAL A 159 -5.00 1.82 12.46
N ARG A 160 -5.96 2.65 12.87
CA ARG A 160 -6.82 2.40 14.03
C ARG A 160 -8.27 2.66 13.66
N ARG A 161 -9.16 1.98 14.34
CA ARG A 161 -10.59 2.20 14.24
C ARG A 161 -11.05 2.99 15.47
N ASP A 162 -11.77 4.08 15.25
CA ASP A 162 -12.38 4.85 16.32
C ASP A 162 -13.73 4.24 16.76
N ASP A 163 -14.32 4.79 17.83
CA ASP A 163 -15.58 4.31 18.40
C ASP A 163 -16.77 4.45 17.44
N THR A 164 -16.64 5.27 16.41
CA THR A 164 -17.65 5.43 15.35
C THR A 164 -17.46 4.41 14.21
N GLY A 165 -16.43 3.58 14.30
CA GLY A 165 -16.08 2.59 13.29
C GLY A 165 -15.25 3.12 12.13
N HIS A 166 -14.86 4.41 12.15
CA HIS A 166 -14.01 4.98 11.12
C HIS A 166 -12.53 4.70 11.37
N VAL A 167 -11.77 4.56 10.30
CA VAL A 167 -10.32 4.46 10.37
C VAL A 167 -9.71 5.84 10.63
N ARG A 168 -8.79 5.88 11.59
CA ARG A 168 -7.89 7.00 11.91
C ARG A 168 -6.46 6.53 11.81
N ILE A 169 -5.55 7.45 11.49
CA ILE A 169 -4.13 7.17 11.46
C ILE A 169 -3.48 7.85 12.67
N SER A 170 -2.86 7.04 13.52
CA SER A 170 -2.17 7.48 14.74
C SER A 170 -0.67 7.46 14.49
N ALA A 171 0.00 8.61 14.66
CA ALA A 171 1.44 8.69 14.45
C ALA A 171 2.19 7.81 15.47
N ALA A 172 3.08 6.97 14.97
CA ALA A 172 3.92 6.07 15.77
C ALA A 172 5.40 6.45 15.71
N TRP A 173 5.80 7.18 14.68
CA TRP A 173 7.13 7.77 14.56
C TRP A 173 7.08 8.98 13.62
N ARG A 174 7.90 9.99 13.91
CA ARG A 174 8.06 11.20 13.09
C ARG A 174 9.52 11.60 12.98
N ALA A 175 9.94 12.01 11.78
CA ALA A 175 11.30 12.40 11.49
C ALA A 175 11.74 13.70 12.19
N ASP A 176 10.81 14.57 12.57
CA ASP A 176 11.02 15.84 13.29
C ASP A 176 11.10 15.66 14.80
N GLY A 177 10.94 14.44 15.33
CA GLY A 177 10.92 14.15 16.74
C GLY A 177 9.66 14.60 17.49
N ALA A 178 8.63 15.07 16.76
CA ALA A 178 7.36 15.44 17.39
C ALA A 178 6.67 14.23 18.04
N ALA A 179 5.75 14.50 18.96
CA ALA A 179 5.02 13.47 19.70
C ALA A 179 4.37 12.42 18.77
N ALA A 180 4.59 11.15 19.08
CA ALA A 180 4.07 10.01 18.35
C ALA A 180 3.28 9.11 19.32
N PRO A 181 1.98 9.34 19.50
CA PRO A 181 1.17 8.69 20.55
C PRO A 181 1.06 7.17 20.40
N ALA A 182 1.31 6.64 19.21
CA ALA A 182 1.26 5.20 18.96
C ALA A 182 2.66 4.52 18.93
N ALA A 183 3.71 5.18 19.45
CA ALA A 183 5.08 4.65 19.41
C ALA A 183 5.25 3.32 20.16
N GLU A 184 4.70 3.20 21.36
CA GLU A 184 4.76 1.96 22.17
C GLU A 184 4.05 0.81 21.45
N GLU A 185 2.94 1.10 20.80
CA GLU A 185 2.18 0.10 20.07
C GLU A 185 2.92 -0.38 18.80
N LEU A 186 3.62 0.52 18.09
CA LEU A 186 4.50 0.12 16.99
C LEU A 186 5.59 -0.82 17.48
N ASN A 187 6.24 -0.49 18.61
CA ASN A 187 7.29 -1.32 19.19
C ASN A 187 6.76 -2.72 19.56
N ARG A 188 5.56 -2.79 20.14
CA ARG A 188 4.90 -4.06 20.45
C ARG A 188 4.64 -4.88 19.18
N LEU A 189 4.04 -4.29 18.14
CA LEU A 189 3.78 -4.96 16.85
C LEU A 189 5.07 -5.51 16.22
N LEU A 190 6.15 -4.73 16.25
CA LEU A 190 7.45 -5.17 15.73
C LEU A 190 8.00 -6.34 16.55
N SER A 191 7.93 -6.27 17.89
CA SER A 191 8.42 -7.34 18.76
C SER A 191 7.66 -8.66 18.56
N GLU A 192 6.33 -8.58 18.41
CA GLU A 192 5.47 -9.76 18.15
C GLU A 192 5.77 -10.41 16.79
N ARG A 193 6.14 -9.62 15.78
CA ARG A 193 6.44 -10.12 14.43
C ARG A 193 7.89 -10.61 14.30
N LEU A 194 8.85 -9.99 14.98
CA LEU A 194 10.25 -10.37 14.96
C LEU A 194 10.55 -11.56 15.90
N GLY A 195 9.72 -11.80 16.90
CA GLY A 195 9.83 -12.93 17.83
C GLY A 195 9.24 -14.26 17.32
N ARG A 196 8.76 -14.28 16.08
CA ARG A 196 8.28 -15.46 15.35
C ARG A 196 9.34 -15.87 14.33
#